data_0750009a1b203dc527534ca405aeaa1e
#
_entry.id   0750009a1b203dc527534ca405aeaa1e
#
_cell.length_a   1.000
_cell.length_b   1.000
_cell.length_c   1.000
_cell.angle_alpha   90.00
_cell.angle_beta   90.00
_cell.angle_gamma   90.00
#
_symmetry.space_group_name_H-M   'P 1'
#
loop_
_entity.id
_entity.type
_entity.pdbx_description
1 polymer ?
#
loop_
_entity_poly.entity_id
_entity_poly.type
_entity_poly.pdbx_seq_one_letter_code
_entity_poly.pdbx_strand_id
1 'polypeptide(L)'
;MNEDSKPSRADHQSYLLPAAILALCFALYFWGLWAVPFYDKGEPREGLVVWEIWHNESWILPLRAGVDIPSKPPMFHWIAAVTSLASGSFNEFTVRFPSALLATLGVLLTYLAGARLWGKSAGIAAAVVLATSSEWWRAATSARVDMTLTFFMLCTLLYFYFLYKSGGGLAGSLLLALFAGLATLAKGPVGAALPGFSALLFLWLKRDFAFVKRLHLPVAIPFGAAVAGSWYLLALAQGGEKFFLRQVVHEIVMTPLGGAGHNHNVFYYVPALVFGMAPWSLFFPALGIFLWQRRRRLAEEDLLYPLVWFGAVLVILSLALGKRTVYILPLYPAVALVFGAWWGKLSSGEFSPQRWVQGAAITAAALLSFVSVVLIAQALGWNPMGFVQSFFRSKDREGLALISAAIDRHRPAIFLYSALTVVAVFFLVRAAWKNTWNQALAALAVIMAGFFCLAQNVFHPALAAAYDFKPFMARAQQKVPPDAPLIFYGGANKAPAFYVRIYFPNFQQRPGKLAPPFYMLISENPWKPLQGKTGLAELDASEAIGIDSRQRLFLVKVSDAAELHLPETADPVDEGAEE
;
A
#
# COMPACT_ATOMS: atom_id res chain seq x y z
N MET A 1 -36.84 -38.64 9.39
CA MET A 1 -36.84 -37.75 8.23
C MET A 1 -36.91 -36.34 8.80
N ASN A 2 -35.75 -35.66 8.94
CA ASN A 2 -35.70 -34.28 9.41
C ASN A 2 -36.02 -33.37 8.21
N GLU A 3 -37.05 -32.55 8.37
CA GLU A 3 -37.37 -31.47 7.44
C GLU A 3 -36.18 -30.50 7.38
N ASP A 4 -35.63 -30.30 6.18
CA ASP A 4 -34.65 -29.28 5.87
C ASP A 4 -35.19 -27.91 6.29
N SER A 5 -34.67 -27.35 7.37
CA SER A 5 -34.97 -26.00 7.81
C SER A 5 -34.41 -25.01 6.76
N LYS A 6 -35.28 -24.52 5.88
CA LYS A 6 -34.94 -23.42 4.97
C LYS A 6 -34.39 -22.26 5.80
N PRO A 7 -33.22 -21.69 5.46
CA PRO A 7 -32.67 -20.56 6.21
C PRO A 7 -33.70 -19.42 6.26
N SER A 8 -33.85 -18.85 7.45
CA SER A 8 -34.82 -17.78 7.67
C SER A 8 -34.43 -16.51 6.90
N ARG A 9 -35.42 -15.64 6.57
CA ARG A 9 -35.11 -14.32 5.94
C ARG A 9 -34.11 -13.49 6.75
N ALA A 10 -34.02 -13.69 8.04
CA ALA A 10 -33.05 -13.05 8.92
C ALA A 10 -31.63 -13.54 8.68
N ASP A 11 -31.44 -14.82 8.36
CA ASP A 11 -30.14 -15.40 8.03
C ASP A 11 -29.62 -14.90 6.68
N HIS A 12 -30.48 -14.78 5.66
CA HIS A 12 -30.10 -14.22 4.36
C HIS A 12 -29.61 -12.76 4.47
N GLN A 13 -30.24 -11.93 5.30
CA GLN A 13 -29.77 -10.54 5.51
C GLN A 13 -28.44 -10.45 6.26
N SER A 14 -28.06 -11.48 7.01
CA SER A 14 -26.81 -11.49 7.77
C SER A 14 -25.56 -11.63 6.86
N TYR A 15 -25.68 -12.30 5.72
CA TYR A 15 -24.58 -12.53 4.77
C TYR A 15 -24.49 -11.46 3.67
N LEU A 16 -25.57 -10.75 3.37
CA LEU A 16 -25.61 -9.77 2.27
C LEU A 16 -24.65 -8.58 2.51
N LEU A 17 -24.52 -8.12 3.75
CA LEU A 17 -23.67 -6.99 4.07
C LEU A 17 -22.17 -7.30 3.94
N PRO A 18 -21.64 -8.40 4.54
CA PRO A 18 -20.26 -8.80 4.29
C PRO A 18 -19.98 -9.03 2.78
N ALA A 19 -20.91 -9.65 2.06
CA ALA A 19 -20.77 -9.87 0.61
C ALA A 19 -20.72 -8.55 -0.17
N ALA A 20 -21.54 -7.56 0.19
CA ALA A 20 -21.51 -6.23 -0.44
C ALA A 20 -20.18 -5.50 -0.15
N ILE A 21 -19.63 -5.60 1.07
CA ILE A 21 -18.33 -5.05 1.43
C ILE A 21 -17.23 -5.74 0.62
N LEU A 22 -17.27 -7.07 0.50
CA LEU A 22 -16.31 -7.82 -0.31
C LEU A 22 -16.40 -7.45 -1.79
N ALA A 23 -17.61 -7.31 -2.33
CA ALA A 23 -17.82 -6.87 -3.70
C ALA A 23 -17.28 -5.44 -3.95
N LEU A 24 -17.49 -4.53 -3.01
CA LEU A 24 -16.92 -3.19 -3.06
C LEU A 24 -15.39 -3.23 -3.06
N CYS A 25 -14.78 -3.97 -2.13
CA CYS A 25 -13.33 -4.12 -2.06
C CYS A 25 -12.77 -4.79 -3.33
N PHE A 26 -13.46 -5.78 -3.88
CA PHE A 26 -13.07 -6.42 -5.13
C PHE A 26 -13.03 -5.40 -6.28
N ALA A 27 -14.08 -4.62 -6.44
CA ALA A 27 -14.15 -3.58 -7.45
C ALA A 27 -13.07 -2.49 -7.28
N LEU A 28 -12.75 -2.12 -6.02
CA LEU A 28 -11.79 -1.05 -5.72
C LEU A 28 -10.33 -1.49 -5.77
N TYR A 29 -10.02 -2.73 -5.38
CA TYR A 29 -8.63 -3.15 -5.15
C TYR A 29 -8.11 -4.14 -6.15
N PHE A 30 -8.97 -5.01 -6.72
CA PHE A 30 -8.51 -6.05 -7.65
C PHE A 30 -8.71 -5.67 -9.10
N TRP A 31 -9.75 -4.86 -9.40
CA TRP A 31 -10.02 -4.45 -10.76
C TRP A 31 -8.90 -3.55 -11.29
N GLY A 32 -8.24 -3.98 -12.36
CA GLY A 32 -7.18 -3.19 -13.01
C GLY A 32 -5.77 -3.35 -12.41
N LEU A 33 -5.54 -4.23 -11.41
CA LEU A 33 -4.18 -4.47 -10.86
C LEU A 33 -3.18 -4.92 -11.93
N TRP A 34 -3.64 -5.61 -12.97
CA TRP A 34 -2.81 -6.10 -14.08
C TRP A 34 -2.54 -5.05 -15.16
N ALA A 35 -3.37 -3.98 -15.21
CA ALA A 35 -3.36 -3.01 -16.31
C ALA A 35 -2.24 -1.97 -16.20
N VAL A 36 -1.68 -1.80 -15.01
CA VAL A 36 -0.68 -0.76 -14.72
C VAL A 36 0.69 -1.40 -14.53
N PRO A 37 1.69 -1.11 -15.37
CA PRO A 37 3.05 -1.58 -15.17
C PRO A 37 3.64 -0.99 -13.89
N PHE A 38 4.72 -1.59 -13.38
CA PHE A 38 5.45 -1.01 -12.27
C PHE A 38 6.16 0.26 -12.71
N TYR A 39 5.74 1.40 -12.20
CA TYR A 39 6.25 2.72 -12.54
C TYR A 39 6.80 3.51 -11.35
N ASP A 40 6.64 3.00 -10.11
CA ASP A 40 7.25 3.59 -8.91
C ASP A 40 8.59 2.90 -8.57
N LYS A 41 9.32 3.46 -7.59
CA LYS A 41 10.59 2.89 -7.12
C LYS A 41 10.43 1.64 -6.26
N GLY A 42 9.29 1.49 -5.59
CA GLY A 42 9.09 0.51 -4.53
C GLY A 42 8.60 -0.83 -5.02
N GLU A 43 7.62 -0.85 -5.92
CA GLU A 43 7.00 -2.08 -6.40
C GLU A 43 7.98 -3.02 -7.14
N PRO A 44 8.80 -2.53 -8.10
CA PRO A 44 9.78 -3.39 -8.78
C PRO A 44 10.81 -3.98 -7.81
N ARG A 45 11.18 -3.23 -6.78
CA ARG A 45 12.12 -3.69 -5.75
C ARG A 45 11.58 -4.90 -4.99
N GLU A 46 10.31 -4.84 -4.57
CA GLU A 46 9.66 -5.98 -3.90
C GLU A 46 9.41 -7.13 -4.89
N GLY A 47 9.05 -6.81 -6.14
CA GLY A 47 8.87 -7.80 -7.20
C GLY A 47 10.13 -8.61 -7.50
N LEU A 48 11.31 -7.99 -7.50
CA LEU A 48 12.60 -8.69 -7.68
C LEU A 48 12.87 -9.71 -6.57
N VAL A 49 12.48 -9.41 -5.32
CA VAL A 49 12.61 -10.37 -4.21
C VAL A 49 11.62 -11.53 -4.38
N VAL A 50 10.38 -11.24 -4.80
CA VAL A 50 9.38 -12.28 -5.10
C VAL A 50 9.86 -13.19 -6.23
N TRP A 51 10.50 -12.63 -7.26
CA TRP A 51 11.05 -13.40 -8.37
C TRP A 51 12.09 -14.42 -7.91
N GLU A 52 12.99 -14.04 -7.01
CA GLU A 52 14.02 -14.94 -6.45
C GLU A 52 13.40 -16.12 -5.69
N ILE A 53 12.28 -15.90 -5.00
CA ILE A 53 11.56 -16.98 -4.32
C ILE A 53 10.85 -17.87 -5.36
N TRP A 54 10.15 -17.25 -6.32
CA TRP A 54 9.33 -17.96 -7.29
C TRP A 54 10.14 -18.78 -8.30
N HIS A 55 11.28 -18.23 -8.76
CA HIS A 55 12.11 -18.83 -9.82
C HIS A 55 13.29 -19.65 -9.27
N ASN A 56 13.97 -19.12 -8.24
CA ASN A 56 15.18 -19.73 -7.67
C ASN A 56 14.91 -20.50 -6.37
N GLU A 57 13.65 -20.62 -5.95
CA GLU A 57 13.23 -21.30 -4.70
C GLU A 57 13.93 -20.79 -3.43
N SER A 58 14.39 -19.53 -3.44
CA SER A 58 15.15 -18.93 -2.35
C SER A 58 14.21 -18.38 -1.25
N TRP A 59 13.61 -19.27 -0.45
CA TRP A 59 12.59 -18.92 0.54
C TRP A 59 13.12 -18.23 1.79
N ILE A 60 14.38 -18.48 2.17
CA ILE A 60 14.94 -17.98 3.43
C ILE A 60 15.63 -16.63 3.23
N LEU A 61 16.54 -16.54 2.28
CA LEU A 61 17.30 -15.32 1.98
C LEU A 61 17.24 -15.02 0.49
N PRO A 62 16.09 -14.57 -0.04
CA PRO A 62 15.96 -14.18 -1.45
C PRO A 62 16.77 -12.91 -1.70
N LEU A 63 17.89 -13.04 -2.40
CA LEU A 63 18.73 -11.89 -2.72
C LEU A 63 18.08 -11.08 -3.84
N ARG A 64 17.79 -9.81 -3.60
CA ARG A 64 17.26 -8.91 -4.62
C ARG A 64 18.20 -8.83 -5.80
N ALA A 65 17.69 -9.19 -6.98
CA ALA A 65 18.46 -9.30 -8.22
C ALA A 65 19.69 -10.23 -8.11
N GLY A 66 19.69 -11.20 -7.18
CA GLY A 66 20.77 -12.14 -6.96
C GLY A 66 21.98 -11.57 -6.19
N VAL A 67 21.89 -10.34 -5.68
CA VAL A 67 23.05 -9.63 -5.09
C VAL A 67 22.76 -9.05 -3.72
N ASP A 68 21.68 -8.30 -3.57
CA ASP A 68 21.43 -7.47 -2.39
C ASP A 68 20.52 -8.18 -1.39
N ILE A 69 20.88 -8.11 -0.12
CA ILE A 69 20.00 -8.57 0.97
C ILE A 69 18.81 -7.61 1.08
N PRO A 70 17.56 -8.12 1.01
CA PRO A 70 16.36 -7.29 1.14
C PRO A 70 16.34 -6.53 2.45
N SER A 71 15.83 -5.31 2.43
CA SER A 71 15.73 -4.47 3.62
C SER A 71 14.58 -4.88 4.57
N LYS A 72 13.70 -5.77 4.16
CA LYS A 72 12.52 -6.16 4.95
C LYS A 72 12.40 -7.67 5.08
N PRO A 73 11.82 -8.17 6.20
CA PRO A 73 11.49 -9.58 6.37
C PRO A 73 10.51 -10.09 5.32
N PRO A 74 10.38 -11.41 5.10
CA PRO A 74 9.85 -11.99 3.87
C PRO A 74 8.32 -12.18 3.83
N MET A 75 7.54 -11.86 4.85
CA MET A 75 6.11 -12.22 4.92
C MET A 75 5.31 -11.77 3.69
N PHE A 76 5.49 -10.52 3.24
CA PHE A 76 4.87 -10.02 2.01
C PHE A 76 5.33 -10.84 0.79
N HIS A 77 6.62 -11.06 0.67
CA HIS A 77 7.23 -11.75 -0.46
C HIS A 77 6.81 -13.22 -0.53
N TRP A 78 6.68 -13.89 0.62
CA TRP A 78 6.16 -15.26 0.69
C TRP A 78 4.73 -15.36 0.18
N ILE A 79 3.84 -14.44 0.62
CA ILE A 79 2.44 -14.45 0.15
C ILE A 79 2.39 -14.18 -1.37
N ALA A 80 3.19 -13.24 -1.88
CA ALA A 80 3.24 -12.94 -3.31
C ALA A 80 3.83 -14.10 -4.13
N ALA A 81 4.87 -14.77 -3.62
CA ALA A 81 5.45 -15.94 -4.27
C ALA A 81 4.47 -17.12 -4.31
N VAL A 82 3.77 -17.40 -3.20
CA VAL A 82 2.69 -18.40 -3.16
C VAL A 82 1.57 -18.05 -4.16
N THR A 83 1.20 -16.78 -4.28
CA THR A 83 0.21 -16.33 -5.28
C THR A 83 0.71 -16.59 -6.70
N SER A 84 1.99 -16.29 -6.98
CA SER A 84 2.61 -16.56 -8.28
C SER A 84 2.70 -18.04 -8.60
N LEU A 85 3.04 -18.87 -7.62
CA LEU A 85 3.05 -20.34 -7.77
C LEU A 85 1.64 -20.89 -8.04
N ALA A 86 0.66 -20.45 -7.27
CA ALA A 86 -0.72 -20.91 -7.40
C ALA A 86 -1.36 -20.52 -8.75
N SER A 87 -0.97 -19.37 -9.31
CA SER A 87 -1.45 -18.91 -10.63
C SER A 87 -0.62 -19.43 -11.80
N GLY A 88 0.55 -20.05 -11.54
CA GLY A 88 1.50 -20.47 -12.58
C GLY A 88 2.13 -19.31 -13.34
N SER A 89 2.04 -18.06 -12.83
CA SER A 89 2.54 -16.86 -13.51
C SER A 89 3.15 -15.87 -12.55
N PHE A 90 4.19 -15.16 -13.01
CA PHE A 90 4.83 -14.06 -12.29
C PHE A 90 4.60 -12.76 -13.07
N ASN A 91 3.86 -11.84 -12.48
CA ASN A 91 3.51 -10.56 -13.10
C ASN A 91 3.07 -9.54 -12.03
N GLU A 92 2.73 -8.31 -12.45
CA GLU A 92 2.34 -7.23 -11.53
C GLU A 92 1.10 -7.58 -10.69
N PHE A 93 0.15 -8.32 -11.26
CA PHE A 93 -1.05 -8.76 -10.53
C PHE A 93 -0.67 -9.66 -9.37
N THR A 94 0.15 -10.71 -9.61
CA THR A 94 0.50 -11.69 -8.57
C THR A 94 1.34 -11.06 -7.46
N VAL A 95 2.15 -10.05 -7.78
CA VAL A 95 2.96 -9.33 -6.80
C VAL A 95 2.12 -8.32 -6.00
N ARG A 96 1.08 -7.69 -6.59
CA ARG A 96 0.16 -6.76 -5.88
C ARG A 96 -0.95 -7.47 -5.11
N PHE A 97 -1.31 -8.69 -5.50
CA PHE A 97 -2.43 -9.46 -4.94
C PHE A 97 -2.43 -9.54 -3.41
N PRO A 98 -1.29 -9.78 -2.70
CA PRO A 98 -1.26 -9.81 -1.24
C PRO A 98 -1.78 -8.53 -0.61
N SER A 99 -1.40 -7.37 -1.14
CA SER A 99 -1.85 -6.08 -0.63
C SER A 99 -3.37 -5.92 -0.77
N ALA A 100 -3.93 -6.25 -1.94
CA ALA A 100 -5.37 -6.17 -2.20
C ALA A 100 -6.17 -7.13 -1.30
N LEU A 101 -5.68 -8.36 -1.14
CA LEU A 101 -6.30 -9.37 -0.28
C LEU A 101 -6.31 -8.93 1.18
N LEU A 102 -5.14 -8.54 1.72
CA LEU A 102 -5.00 -8.16 3.13
C LEU A 102 -5.73 -6.85 3.44
N ALA A 103 -5.79 -5.91 2.50
CA ALA A 103 -6.63 -4.71 2.62
C ALA A 103 -8.11 -5.06 2.71
N THR A 104 -8.60 -5.97 1.88
CA THR A 104 -9.98 -6.46 1.89
C THR A 104 -10.32 -7.14 3.21
N LEU A 105 -9.46 -8.03 3.68
CA LEU A 105 -9.62 -8.69 4.98
C LEU A 105 -9.56 -7.69 6.13
N GLY A 106 -8.71 -6.65 6.03
CA GLY A 106 -8.63 -5.56 7.00
C GLY A 106 -9.93 -4.74 7.09
N VAL A 107 -10.56 -4.44 5.95
CA VAL A 107 -11.89 -3.79 5.90
C VAL A 107 -12.95 -4.68 6.53
N LEU A 108 -12.95 -5.97 6.23
CA LEU A 108 -13.90 -6.94 6.80
C LEU A 108 -13.74 -7.06 8.32
N LEU A 109 -12.49 -7.16 8.82
CA LEU A 109 -12.23 -7.19 10.27
C LEU A 109 -12.69 -5.90 10.96
N THR A 110 -12.47 -4.74 10.32
CA THR A 110 -12.92 -3.44 10.83
C THR A 110 -14.46 -3.36 10.87
N TYR A 111 -15.14 -3.88 9.84
CA TYR A 111 -16.60 -4.05 9.85
C TYR A 111 -17.07 -4.89 11.03
N LEU A 112 -16.50 -6.09 11.17
CA LEU A 112 -16.90 -7.04 12.22
C LEU A 112 -16.66 -6.47 13.62
N ALA A 113 -15.52 -5.82 13.84
CA ALA A 113 -15.21 -5.17 15.12
C ALA A 113 -16.17 -4.02 15.41
N GLY A 114 -16.42 -3.12 14.46
CA GLY A 114 -17.35 -2.01 14.62
C GLY A 114 -18.79 -2.48 14.84
N ALA A 115 -19.23 -3.50 14.10
CA ALA A 115 -20.56 -4.09 14.25
C ALA A 115 -20.75 -4.78 15.61
N ARG A 116 -19.72 -5.46 16.10
CA ARG A 116 -19.74 -6.12 17.43
C ARG A 116 -19.76 -5.11 18.57
N LEU A 117 -19.06 -3.99 18.46
CA LEU A 117 -18.91 -2.99 19.53
C LEU A 117 -20.05 -1.98 19.56
N TRP A 118 -20.53 -1.52 18.40
CA TRP A 118 -21.48 -0.39 18.31
C TRP A 118 -22.67 -0.65 17.36
N GLY A 119 -22.83 -1.88 16.90
CA GLY A 119 -23.95 -2.27 16.02
C GLY A 119 -23.63 -2.16 14.52
N LYS A 120 -24.51 -2.76 13.70
CA LYS A 120 -24.31 -2.94 12.24
C LYS A 120 -24.04 -1.62 11.51
N SER A 121 -24.75 -0.53 11.84
CA SER A 121 -24.59 0.78 11.20
C SER A 121 -23.18 1.34 11.42
N ALA A 122 -22.65 1.21 12.65
CA ALA A 122 -21.29 1.61 12.97
C ALA A 122 -20.23 0.77 12.21
N GLY A 123 -20.44 -0.55 12.13
CA GLY A 123 -19.56 -1.43 11.36
C GLY A 123 -19.53 -1.09 9.88
N ILE A 124 -20.69 -0.86 9.26
CA ILE A 124 -20.80 -0.45 7.85
C ILE A 124 -20.06 0.87 7.61
N ALA A 125 -20.28 1.87 8.47
CA ALA A 125 -19.63 3.16 8.34
C ALA A 125 -18.11 3.04 8.47
N ALA A 126 -17.61 2.27 9.45
CA ALA A 126 -16.18 2.01 9.60
C ALA A 126 -15.59 1.32 8.37
N ALA A 127 -16.25 0.30 7.83
CA ALA A 127 -15.79 -0.40 6.64
C ALA A 127 -15.75 0.50 5.39
N VAL A 128 -16.82 1.27 5.15
CA VAL A 128 -16.91 2.18 4.00
C VAL A 128 -15.86 3.27 4.08
N VAL A 129 -15.70 3.90 5.25
CA VAL A 129 -14.69 4.93 5.49
C VAL A 129 -13.28 4.38 5.23
N LEU A 130 -12.98 3.21 5.76
CA LEU A 130 -11.67 2.58 5.55
C LEU A 130 -11.47 2.21 4.08
N ALA A 131 -12.44 1.53 3.47
CA ALA A 131 -12.34 1.03 2.09
C ALA A 131 -12.17 2.16 1.07
N THR A 132 -12.74 3.35 1.35
CA THR A 132 -12.73 4.50 0.44
C THR A 132 -11.82 5.64 0.92
N SER A 133 -10.93 5.38 1.86
CA SER A 133 -9.84 6.30 2.22
C SER A 133 -8.72 6.23 1.18
N SER A 134 -8.23 7.39 0.72
CA SER A 134 -7.27 7.48 -0.39
C SER A 134 -5.97 6.71 -0.14
N GLU A 135 -5.39 6.82 1.05
CA GLU A 135 -4.14 6.13 1.37
C GLU A 135 -4.33 4.62 1.55
N TRP A 136 -5.48 4.18 2.10
CA TRP A 136 -5.80 2.76 2.20
C TRP A 136 -5.93 2.12 0.81
N TRP A 137 -6.67 2.79 -0.10
CA TRP A 137 -6.81 2.36 -1.48
C TRP A 137 -5.45 2.30 -2.19
N ARG A 138 -4.61 3.34 -2.06
CA ARG A 138 -3.27 3.38 -2.64
C ARG A 138 -2.40 2.22 -2.14
N ALA A 139 -2.43 1.92 -0.84
CA ALA A 139 -1.67 0.82 -0.27
C ALA A 139 -2.23 -0.55 -0.66
N ALA A 140 -3.55 -0.68 -0.83
CA ALA A 140 -4.21 -1.90 -1.30
C ALA A 140 -3.85 -2.26 -2.74
N THR A 141 -3.60 -1.26 -3.59
CA THR A 141 -3.30 -1.44 -5.03
C THR A 141 -1.80 -1.41 -5.35
N SER A 142 -0.94 -1.36 -4.34
CA SER A 142 0.52 -1.31 -4.50
C SER A 142 1.21 -2.55 -3.92
N ALA A 143 2.27 -3.01 -4.58
CA ALA A 143 3.10 -4.12 -4.11
C ALA A 143 4.09 -3.64 -3.03
N ARG A 144 3.63 -3.57 -1.78
CA ARG A 144 4.44 -3.08 -0.65
C ARG A 144 4.16 -3.85 0.64
N VAL A 145 5.19 -4.01 1.45
CA VAL A 145 5.15 -4.71 2.76
C VAL A 145 4.22 -4.01 3.79
N ASP A 146 3.91 -2.73 3.59
CA ASP A 146 3.19 -1.89 4.55
C ASP A 146 1.76 -2.37 4.81
N MET A 147 1.06 -2.85 3.78
CA MET A 147 -0.28 -3.41 3.95
C MET A 147 -0.24 -4.73 4.74
N THR A 148 0.75 -5.58 4.50
CA THR A 148 0.95 -6.82 5.24
C THR A 148 1.22 -6.54 6.72
N LEU A 149 2.11 -5.59 7.03
CA LEU A 149 2.34 -5.12 8.39
C LEU A 149 1.04 -4.64 9.03
N THR A 150 0.33 -3.73 8.34
CA THR A 150 -0.91 -3.12 8.85
C THR A 150 -1.98 -4.15 9.16
N PHE A 151 -2.15 -5.15 8.30
CA PHE A 151 -3.11 -6.23 8.52
C PHE A 151 -2.80 -7.04 9.78
N PHE A 152 -1.56 -7.51 9.95
CA PHE A 152 -1.20 -8.29 11.13
C PHE A 152 -1.16 -7.45 12.41
N MET A 153 -0.81 -6.17 12.33
CA MET A 153 -0.98 -5.23 13.45
C MET A 153 -2.46 -5.05 13.80
N LEU A 154 -3.34 -4.91 12.81
CA LEU A 154 -4.79 -4.83 13.01
C LEU A 154 -5.32 -6.09 13.71
N CYS A 155 -4.91 -7.28 13.25
CA CYS A 155 -5.24 -8.54 13.91
C CYS A 155 -4.79 -8.53 15.38
N THR A 156 -3.53 -8.13 15.65
CA THR A 156 -2.97 -8.05 17.01
C THR A 156 -3.76 -7.10 17.89
N LEU A 157 -4.04 -5.88 17.39
CA LEU A 157 -4.72 -4.84 18.16
C LEU A 157 -6.18 -5.18 18.44
N LEU A 158 -6.94 -5.62 17.44
CA LEU A 158 -8.33 -6.02 17.62
C LEU A 158 -8.43 -7.25 18.51
N TYR A 159 -7.58 -8.24 18.27
CA TYR A 159 -7.60 -9.47 19.04
C TYR A 159 -7.23 -9.23 20.51
N PHE A 160 -6.23 -8.37 20.80
CA PHE A 160 -5.92 -7.94 22.17
C PHE A 160 -7.15 -7.37 22.87
N TYR A 161 -7.88 -6.47 22.20
CA TYR A 161 -9.04 -5.83 22.81
C TYR A 161 -10.17 -6.82 23.12
N PHE A 162 -10.47 -7.74 22.20
CA PHE A 162 -11.47 -8.77 22.45
C PHE A 162 -11.01 -9.80 23.48
N LEU A 163 -9.72 -10.15 23.52
CA LEU A 163 -9.13 -10.98 24.54
C LEU A 163 -9.22 -10.32 25.94
N TYR A 164 -8.98 -9.01 26.01
CA TYR A 164 -9.17 -8.22 27.22
C TYR A 164 -10.62 -8.30 27.70
N LYS A 165 -11.60 -8.11 26.81
CA LYS A 165 -13.03 -8.19 27.15
C LYS A 165 -13.48 -9.61 27.54
N SER A 166 -12.83 -10.65 27.04
CA SER A 166 -13.16 -12.05 27.39
C SER A 166 -12.45 -12.58 28.63
N GLY A 167 -11.58 -11.78 29.24
CA GLY A 167 -10.90 -12.14 30.49
C GLY A 167 -9.54 -12.81 30.33
N GLY A 168 -8.98 -12.93 29.10
CA GLY A 168 -7.66 -13.49 28.86
C GLY A 168 -7.66 -15.02 28.69
N GLY A 169 -6.49 -15.63 28.83
CA GLY A 169 -6.28 -17.09 28.78
C GLY A 169 -5.11 -17.50 27.88
N LEU A 170 -4.52 -18.69 28.13
CA LEU A 170 -3.30 -19.14 27.45
C LEU A 170 -3.46 -19.25 25.93
N ALA A 171 -4.49 -19.94 25.44
CA ALA A 171 -4.73 -20.10 24.00
C ALA A 171 -4.91 -18.75 23.30
N GLY A 172 -5.65 -17.82 23.93
CA GLY A 172 -5.78 -16.46 23.42
C GLY A 172 -4.46 -15.70 23.40
N SER A 173 -3.64 -15.86 24.41
CA SER A 173 -2.33 -15.21 24.49
C SER A 173 -1.35 -15.75 23.46
N LEU A 174 -1.39 -17.05 23.15
CA LEU A 174 -0.60 -17.64 22.06
C LEU A 174 -1.05 -17.13 20.69
N LEU A 175 -2.36 -17.01 20.44
CA LEU A 175 -2.86 -16.46 19.18
C LEU A 175 -2.50 -14.96 19.03
N LEU A 176 -2.56 -14.19 20.12
CA LEU A 176 -2.09 -12.80 20.14
C LEU A 176 -0.60 -12.71 19.78
N ALA A 177 0.23 -13.57 20.39
CA ALA A 177 1.66 -13.64 20.12
C ALA A 177 1.97 -14.10 18.70
N LEU A 178 1.15 -15.01 18.13
CA LEU A 178 1.25 -15.39 16.72
C LEU A 178 1.05 -14.19 15.80
N PHE A 179 -0.02 -13.42 15.97
CA PHE A 179 -0.25 -12.23 15.13
C PHE A 179 0.86 -11.18 15.28
N ALA A 180 1.37 -10.95 16.49
CA ALA A 180 2.50 -10.06 16.72
C ALA A 180 3.80 -10.57 16.06
N GLY A 181 4.05 -11.88 16.09
CA GLY A 181 5.15 -12.53 15.39
C GLY A 181 5.05 -12.39 13.86
N LEU A 182 3.87 -12.61 13.30
CA LEU A 182 3.61 -12.43 11.86
C LEU A 182 3.74 -10.95 11.44
N ALA A 183 3.31 -10.00 12.27
CA ALA A 183 3.53 -8.57 12.04
C ALA A 183 5.04 -8.23 12.04
N THR A 184 5.82 -8.88 12.92
CA THR A 184 7.28 -8.73 12.96
C THR A 184 7.94 -9.29 11.69
N LEU A 185 7.45 -10.43 11.18
CA LEU A 185 7.91 -11.00 9.90
C LEU A 185 7.50 -10.16 8.68
N ALA A 186 6.56 -9.22 8.82
CA ALA A 186 6.19 -8.30 7.74
C ALA A 186 7.15 -7.10 7.60
N LYS A 187 7.59 -6.51 8.72
CA LYS A 187 8.43 -5.28 8.65
C LYS A 187 9.39 -5.11 9.84
N GLY A 188 9.70 -6.18 10.55
CA GLY A 188 10.61 -6.14 11.70
C GLY A 188 9.91 -5.83 13.03
N PRO A 189 10.69 -5.56 14.10
CA PRO A 189 10.17 -5.45 15.48
C PRO A 189 9.06 -4.44 15.70
N VAL A 190 8.94 -3.42 14.84
CA VAL A 190 7.87 -2.42 14.88
C VAL A 190 6.48 -3.07 14.85
N GLY A 191 6.35 -4.24 14.18
CA GLY A 191 5.10 -4.99 14.06
C GLY A 191 4.55 -5.48 15.40
N ALA A 192 5.40 -5.84 16.36
CA ALA A 192 4.98 -6.22 17.71
C ALA A 192 5.06 -5.04 18.70
N ALA A 193 6.05 -4.15 18.54
CA ALA A 193 6.31 -3.08 19.49
C ALA A 193 5.17 -2.05 19.55
N LEU A 194 4.65 -1.60 18.41
CA LEU A 194 3.56 -0.61 18.37
C LEU A 194 2.25 -1.14 18.96
N PRO A 195 1.76 -2.35 18.60
CA PRO A 195 0.61 -2.95 19.27
C PRO A 195 0.84 -3.19 20.76
N GLY A 196 2.02 -3.69 21.14
CA GLY A 196 2.39 -3.94 22.53
C GLY A 196 2.36 -2.65 23.37
N PHE A 197 2.94 -1.57 22.85
CA PHE A 197 2.90 -0.27 23.53
C PHE A 197 1.46 0.26 23.63
N SER A 198 0.66 0.15 22.58
CA SER A 198 -0.75 0.54 22.60
C SER A 198 -1.55 -0.23 23.64
N ALA A 199 -1.31 -1.54 23.76
CA ALA A 199 -1.95 -2.40 24.77
C ALA A 199 -1.55 -2.00 26.21
N LEU A 200 -0.26 -1.79 26.44
CA LEU A 200 0.26 -1.37 27.76
C LEU A 200 -0.27 0.01 28.16
N LEU A 201 -0.29 0.97 27.25
CA LEU A 201 -0.84 2.30 27.48
C LEU A 201 -2.35 2.24 27.79
N PHE A 202 -3.09 1.38 27.10
CA PHE A 202 -4.51 1.16 27.40
C PHE A 202 -4.72 0.59 28.80
N LEU A 203 -3.96 -0.46 29.18
CA LEU A 203 -4.04 -1.04 30.53
C LEU A 203 -3.65 -0.04 31.62
N TRP A 204 -2.66 0.80 31.34
CA TRP A 204 -2.25 1.88 32.25
C TRP A 204 -3.38 2.90 32.48
N LEU A 205 -4.02 3.37 31.41
CA LEU A 205 -5.16 4.30 31.49
C LEU A 205 -6.38 3.68 32.17
N LYS A 206 -6.61 2.39 31.96
CA LYS A 206 -7.68 1.62 32.65
C LYS A 206 -7.31 1.26 34.10
N ARG A 207 -6.05 1.47 34.52
CA ARG A 207 -5.49 1.03 35.82
C ARG A 207 -5.64 -0.48 36.06
N ASP A 208 -5.61 -1.29 35.00
CA ASP A 208 -5.83 -2.73 35.06
C ASP A 208 -4.57 -3.52 34.62
N PHE A 209 -3.44 -3.26 35.28
CA PHE A 209 -2.22 -4.04 35.06
C PHE A 209 -2.36 -5.51 35.52
N ALA A 210 -3.37 -5.83 36.35
CA ALA A 210 -3.63 -7.19 36.76
C ALA A 210 -3.94 -8.10 35.57
N PHE A 211 -4.47 -7.55 34.48
CA PHE A 211 -4.75 -8.27 33.24
C PHE A 211 -3.48 -8.86 32.60
N VAL A 212 -2.31 -8.23 32.78
CA VAL A 212 -1.01 -8.71 32.26
C VAL A 212 -0.74 -10.17 32.72
N LYS A 213 -1.12 -10.53 33.95
CA LYS A 213 -0.98 -11.90 34.47
C LYS A 213 -1.82 -12.90 33.66
N ARG A 214 -2.95 -12.47 33.09
CA ARG A 214 -3.87 -13.31 32.28
C ARG A 214 -3.40 -13.47 30.85
N LEU A 215 -2.37 -12.71 30.40
CA LEU A 215 -1.73 -12.83 29.10
C LEU A 215 -0.66 -13.93 29.04
N HIS A 216 -0.40 -14.64 30.11
CA HIS A 216 0.58 -15.74 30.17
C HIS A 216 1.90 -15.39 29.45
N LEU A 217 2.42 -14.16 29.67
CA LEU A 217 3.59 -13.61 28.96
C LEU A 217 4.83 -14.52 28.98
N PRO A 218 5.12 -15.26 30.08
CA PRO A 218 6.26 -16.18 30.10
C PRO A 218 6.22 -17.29 29.04
N VAL A 219 5.04 -17.61 28.50
CA VAL A 219 4.86 -18.58 27.41
C VAL A 219 4.59 -17.86 26.08
N ALA A 220 3.76 -16.83 26.10
CA ALA A 220 3.35 -16.11 24.88
C ALA A 220 4.51 -15.36 24.21
N ILE A 221 5.38 -14.69 25.00
CA ILE A 221 6.53 -13.95 24.44
C ILE A 221 7.54 -14.91 23.78
N PRO A 222 8.02 -15.99 24.41
CA PRO A 222 8.89 -16.94 23.75
C PRO A 222 8.28 -17.56 22.49
N PHE A 223 6.99 -17.86 22.49
CA PHE A 223 6.29 -18.38 21.31
C PHE A 223 6.29 -17.34 20.16
N GLY A 224 5.88 -16.09 20.41
CA GLY A 224 5.91 -15.04 19.41
C GLY A 224 7.32 -14.73 18.92
N ALA A 225 8.32 -14.76 19.82
CA ALA A 225 9.72 -14.60 19.50
C ALA A 225 10.25 -15.77 18.64
N ALA A 226 9.80 -16.99 18.88
CA ALA A 226 10.13 -18.14 18.04
C ALA A 226 9.53 -18.01 16.63
N VAL A 227 8.27 -17.54 16.52
CA VAL A 227 7.64 -17.28 15.21
C VAL A 227 8.42 -16.22 14.43
N ALA A 228 8.71 -15.07 15.02
CA ALA A 228 9.46 -14.00 14.36
C ALA A 228 10.93 -14.35 14.14
N GLY A 229 11.58 -14.88 15.19
CA GLY A 229 13.02 -15.16 15.22
C GLY A 229 13.44 -16.32 14.33
N SER A 230 12.54 -17.27 14.04
CA SER A 230 12.85 -18.43 13.19
C SER A 230 13.47 -18.01 11.85
N TRP A 231 12.85 -17.04 11.16
CA TRP A 231 13.40 -16.54 9.91
C TRP A 231 14.71 -15.77 10.12
N TYR A 232 14.79 -14.91 11.14
CA TYR A 232 16.03 -14.15 11.39
C TYR A 232 17.23 -15.06 11.66
N LEU A 233 17.02 -16.15 12.39
CA LEU A 233 18.07 -17.13 12.68
C LEU A 233 18.50 -17.89 11.43
N LEU A 234 17.56 -18.36 10.62
CA LEU A 234 17.85 -19.06 9.37
C LEU A 234 18.54 -18.14 8.36
N ALA A 235 18.07 -16.90 8.21
CA ALA A 235 18.66 -15.93 7.30
C ALA A 235 20.06 -15.47 7.77
N LEU A 236 20.27 -15.37 9.09
CA LEU A 236 21.59 -15.10 9.65
C LEU A 236 22.57 -16.25 9.38
N ALA A 237 22.12 -17.50 9.51
CA ALA A 237 22.94 -18.68 9.21
C ALA A 237 23.36 -18.73 7.73
N GLN A 238 22.53 -18.22 6.80
CA GLN A 238 22.85 -18.17 5.37
C GLN A 238 23.65 -16.93 4.97
N GLY A 239 23.31 -15.76 5.51
CA GLY A 239 23.86 -14.47 5.09
C GLY A 239 24.98 -13.91 5.96
N GLY A 240 25.20 -14.53 7.15
CA GLY A 240 26.28 -14.18 8.06
C GLY A 240 26.30 -12.71 8.48
N GLU A 241 27.48 -12.13 8.57
CA GLU A 241 27.71 -10.75 8.98
C GLU A 241 27.01 -9.73 8.08
N LYS A 242 26.96 -9.96 6.78
CA LYS A 242 26.29 -9.05 5.82
C LYS A 242 24.80 -8.93 6.13
N PHE A 243 24.14 -10.04 6.45
CA PHE A 243 22.74 -10.04 6.88
C PHE A 243 22.55 -9.30 8.19
N PHE A 244 23.42 -9.55 9.19
CA PHE A 244 23.35 -8.87 10.48
C PHE A 244 23.49 -7.34 10.32
N LEU A 245 24.50 -6.88 9.61
CA LEU A 245 24.72 -5.45 9.35
C LEU A 245 23.53 -4.82 8.62
N ARG A 246 22.98 -5.49 7.62
CA ARG A 246 21.84 -4.97 6.85
C ARG A 246 20.55 -4.94 7.65
N GLN A 247 20.15 -6.06 8.25
CA GLN A 247 18.84 -6.22 8.89
C GLN A 247 18.80 -5.68 10.32
N VAL A 248 19.86 -5.87 11.10
CA VAL A 248 19.86 -5.45 12.50
C VAL A 248 20.42 -4.04 12.64
N VAL A 249 21.63 -3.80 12.16
CA VAL A 249 22.28 -2.50 12.36
C VAL A 249 21.58 -1.41 11.53
N HIS A 250 21.44 -1.62 10.23
CA HIS A 250 20.91 -0.58 9.35
C HIS A 250 19.38 -0.42 9.51
N GLU A 251 18.60 -1.50 9.39
CA GLU A 251 17.14 -1.37 9.34
C GLU A 251 16.49 -1.18 10.72
N ILE A 252 16.97 -1.87 11.77
CA ILE A 252 16.36 -1.78 13.10
C ILE A 252 16.90 -0.59 13.89
N VAL A 253 18.21 -0.29 13.80
CA VAL A 253 18.84 0.74 14.61
C VAL A 253 18.96 2.06 13.86
N MET A 254 19.60 2.10 12.67
CA MET A 254 19.93 3.35 11.98
C MET A 254 18.74 4.01 11.30
N THR A 255 17.84 3.25 10.67
CA THR A 255 16.70 3.80 9.93
C THR A 255 15.77 4.64 10.81
N PRO A 256 15.36 4.23 12.03
CA PRO A 256 14.56 5.07 12.92
C PRO A 256 15.29 6.34 13.40
N LEU A 257 16.61 6.30 13.47
CA LEU A 257 17.47 7.42 13.87
C LEU A 257 17.79 8.40 12.72
N GLY A 258 17.14 8.23 11.56
CA GLY A 258 17.27 9.14 10.42
C GLY A 258 18.37 8.77 9.43
N GLY A 259 18.99 7.60 9.56
CA GLY A 259 20.04 7.12 8.64
C GLY A 259 19.56 6.82 7.20
N ALA A 260 18.25 6.87 6.93
CA ALA A 260 17.65 6.63 5.61
C ALA A 260 17.28 7.92 4.85
N GLY A 261 17.70 9.11 5.28
CA GLY A 261 17.54 10.37 4.53
C GLY A 261 16.14 10.99 4.52
N HIS A 262 15.11 10.36 5.10
CA HIS A 262 13.72 10.88 5.11
C HIS A 262 13.39 11.68 6.38
N ASN A 263 14.19 12.67 6.71
CA ASN A 263 14.04 13.46 7.94
C ASN A 263 12.96 14.53 7.77
N HIS A 264 11.88 14.40 8.55
CA HIS A 264 10.78 15.35 8.57
C HIS A 264 10.44 15.78 10.00
N ASN A 265 9.79 16.95 10.14
CA ASN A 265 9.35 17.47 11.42
C ASN A 265 8.23 16.61 12.05
N VAL A 266 7.94 16.86 13.33
CA VAL A 266 6.94 16.08 14.10
C VAL A 266 5.51 16.19 13.57
N PHE A 267 5.19 17.26 12.84
CA PHE A 267 3.85 17.51 12.29
C PHE A 267 3.62 16.88 10.89
N TYR A 268 4.62 16.19 10.34
CA TYR A 268 4.58 15.59 9.01
C TYR A 268 3.33 14.71 8.77
N TYR A 269 2.90 13.98 9.80
CA TYR A 269 1.77 13.07 9.67
C TYR A 269 0.40 13.74 9.75
N VAL A 270 0.30 14.99 10.19
CA VAL A 270 -0.99 15.71 10.23
C VAL A 270 -1.57 15.91 8.83
N PRO A 271 -0.88 16.56 7.88
CA PRO A 271 -1.36 16.66 6.51
C PRO A 271 -1.48 15.28 5.84
N ALA A 272 -0.54 14.34 6.09
CA ALA A 272 -0.60 13.00 5.53
C ALA A 272 -1.90 12.27 5.91
N LEU A 273 -2.32 12.36 7.18
CA LEU A 273 -3.59 11.78 7.65
C LEU A 273 -4.80 12.48 7.03
N VAL A 274 -4.80 13.81 6.98
CA VAL A 274 -5.91 14.59 6.42
C VAL A 274 -6.13 14.25 4.95
N PHE A 275 -5.09 14.26 4.14
CA PHE A 275 -5.20 13.92 2.72
C PHE A 275 -5.48 12.43 2.50
N GLY A 276 -4.83 11.55 3.27
CA GLY A 276 -5.01 10.11 3.15
C GLY A 276 -6.40 9.62 3.59
N MET A 277 -7.08 10.35 4.47
CA MET A 277 -8.48 10.07 4.89
C MET A 277 -9.52 10.85 4.06
N ALA A 278 -9.10 11.64 3.06
CA ALA A 278 -10.06 12.36 2.23
C ALA A 278 -11.04 11.41 1.51
N PRO A 279 -12.36 11.79 1.39
CA PRO A 279 -12.97 13.03 1.86
C PRO A 279 -13.45 12.98 3.32
N TRP A 280 -13.26 11.85 4.02
CA TRP A 280 -13.76 11.63 5.39
C TRP A 280 -13.14 12.58 6.41
N SER A 281 -11.94 13.06 6.15
CA SER A 281 -11.25 14.06 6.99
C SER A 281 -12.01 15.38 7.12
N LEU A 282 -12.88 15.74 6.18
CA LEU A 282 -13.76 16.90 6.29
C LEU A 282 -14.72 16.83 7.49
N PHE A 283 -15.00 15.63 7.96
CA PHE A 283 -15.84 15.38 9.14
C PHE A 283 -15.05 15.37 10.47
N PHE A 284 -13.73 15.48 10.46
CA PHE A 284 -12.91 15.46 11.67
C PHE A 284 -13.29 16.54 12.69
N PRO A 285 -13.67 17.79 12.31
CA PRO A 285 -14.15 18.75 13.29
C PRO A 285 -15.40 18.28 14.05
N ALA A 286 -16.38 17.69 13.32
CA ALA A 286 -17.60 17.16 13.93
C ALA A 286 -17.31 15.93 14.82
N LEU A 287 -16.40 15.05 14.37
CA LEU A 287 -15.90 13.92 15.16
C LEU A 287 -15.20 14.39 16.43
N GLY A 288 -14.39 15.46 16.36
CA GLY A 288 -13.72 16.07 17.51
C GLY A 288 -14.72 16.60 18.55
N ILE A 289 -15.81 17.25 18.10
CA ILE A 289 -16.89 17.71 18.98
C ILE A 289 -17.57 16.52 19.68
N PHE A 290 -17.86 15.46 18.91
CA PHE A 290 -18.41 14.22 19.49
C PHE A 290 -17.52 13.64 20.59
N LEU A 291 -16.23 13.49 20.32
CA LEU A 291 -15.27 12.94 21.27
C LEU A 291 -15.14 13.85 22.52
N TRP A 292 -15.13 15.16 22.33
CA TRP A 292 -15.12 16.11 23.43
C TRP A 292 -16.32 16.01 24.33
N GLN A 293 -17.52 15.89 23.75
CA GLN A 293 -18.77 15.72 24.53
C GLN A 293 -18.80 14.38 25.27
N ARG A 294 -18.20 13.33 24.73
CA ARG A 294 -18.13 11.97 25.30
C ARG A 294 -16.87 11.70 26.14
N ARG A 295 -15.96 12.69 26.32
CA ARG A 295 -14.65 12.50 26.96
C ARG A 295 -14.68 11.79 28.31
N ARG A 296 -15.75 11.90 29.08
CA ARG A 296 -15.93 11.23 30.37
C ARG A 296 -16.43 9.78 30.26
N ARG A 297 -16.97 9.39 29.10
CA ARG A 297 -17.56 8.09 28.83
C ARG A 297 -16.80 7.25 27.82
N LEU A 298 -15.62 7.68 27.39
CA LEU A 298 -14.85 7.00 26.34
C LEU A 298 -14.56 5.53 26.68
N ALA A 299 -14.32 5.24 27.96
CA ALA A 299 -14.02 3.88 28.42
C ALA A 299 -15.28 3.00 28.51
N GLU A 300 -16.45 3.59 28.81
CA GLU A 300 -17.74 2.89 28.91
C GLU A 300 -18.30 2.57 27.51
N GLU A 301 -18.03 3.44 26.54
CA GLU A 301 -18.52 3.35 25.17
C GLU A 301 -17.52 2.63 24.23
N ASP A 302 -16.53 1.94 24.76
CA ASP A 302 -15.49 1.22 24.00
C ASP A 302 -14.65 2.12 23.04
N LEU A 303 -14.73 3.44 23.19
CA LEU A 303 -14.00 4.41 22.36
C LEU A 303 -12.55 4.64 22.82
N LEU A 304 -12.26 4.37 24.10
CA LEU A 304 -10.94 4.61 24.67
C LEU A 304 -9.85 3.83 23.93
N TYR A 305 -10.11 2.54 23.64
CA TYR A 305 -9.09 1.68 23.05
C TYR A 305 -8.63 2.11 21.65
N PRO A 306 -9.52 2.33 20.66
CA PRO A 306 -9.08 2.79 19.34
C PRO A 306 -8.43 4.18 19.38
N LEU A 307 -8.82 5.07 20.33
CA LEU A 307 -8.16 6.35 20.53
C LEU A 307 -6.76 6.21 21.12
N VAL A 308 -6.57 5.30 22.08
CA VAL A 308 -5.24 4.99 22.63
C VAL A 308 -4.35 4.38 21.57
N TRP A 309 -4.85 3.44 20.79
CA TRP A 309 -4.12 2.87 19.66
C TRP A 309 -3.70 3.96 18.67
N PHE A 310 -4.63 4.81 18.23
CA PHE A 310 -4.33 5.95 17.35
C PHE A 310 -3.24 6.85 17.95
N GLY A 311 -3.43 7.32 19.18
CA GLY A 311 -2.52 8.25 19.84
C GLY A 311 -1.12 7.66 20.07
N ALA A 312 -1.05 6.42 20.56
CA ALA A 312 0.20 5.72 20.83
C ALA A 312 1.07 5.56 19.57
N VAL A 313 0.47 5.03 18.50
CA VAL A 313 1.18 4.82 17.23
C VAL A 313 1.56 6.16 16.59
N LEU A 314 0.65 7.15 16.58
CA LEU A 314 0.93 8.48 16.01
C LEU A 314 2.12 9.16 16.73
N VAL A 315 2.13 9.14 18.06
CA VAL A 315 3.19 9.77 18.85
C VAL A 315 4.53 9.10 18.59
N ILE A 316 4.60 7.76 18.65
CA ILE A 316 5.87 7.05 18.43
C ILE A 316 6.41 7.34 17.01
N LEU A 317 5.57 7.25 16.00
CA LEU A 317 5.99 7.50 14.62
C LEU A 317 6.35 8.97 14.39
N SER A 318 5.69 9.92 15.06
CA SER A 318 6.02 11.36 14.98
C SER A 318 7.35 11.71 15.61
N LEU A 319 7.77 10.96 16.63
CA LEU A 319 9.07 11.13 17.28
C LEU A 319 10.23 10.52 16.49
N ALA A 320 9.97 9.49 15.65
CA ALA A 320 10.99 8.95 14.76
C ALA A 320 11.44 10.02 13.74
N LEU A 321 12.73 10.05 13.39
CA LEU A 321 13.26 11.02 12.43
C LEU A 321 12.89 10.65 10.99
N GLY A 322 13.09 9.40 10.61
CA GLY A 322 12.74 8.90 9.28
C GLY A 322 11.23 8.70 9.13
N LYS A 323 10.57 9.46 8.25
CA LYS A 323 9.12 9.45 8.07
C LYS A 323 8.73 9.25 6.61
N ARG A 324 7.70 8.42 6.40
CA ARG A 324 7.00 8.27 5.10
C ARG A 324 5.50 8.24 5.35
N THR A 325 4.69 8.77 4.44
CA THR A 325 3.23 8.83 4.57
C THR A 325 2.60 7.46 4.85
N VAL A 326 3.11 6.41 4.23
CA VAL A 326 2.61 5.05 4.39
C VAL A 326 2.83 4.46 5.80
N TYR A 327 3.73 5.01 6.62
CA TYR A 327 3.99 4.48 7.96
C TYR A 327 2.82 4.64 8.91
N ILE A 328 1.93 5.62 8.67
CA ILE A 328 0.71 5.80 9.47
C ILE A 328 -0.46 4.93 9.02
N LEU A 329 -0.27 4.05 8.01
CA LEU A 329 -1.33 3.17 7.53
C LEU A 329 -2.01 2.36 8.66
N PRO A 330 -1.31 1.85 9.71
CA PRO A 330 -1.94 1.17 10.83
C PRO A 330 -2.89 2.04 11.67
N LEU A 331 -2.93 3.36 11.49
CA LEU A 331 -3.86 4.26 12.19
C LEU A 331 -5.24 4.30 11.52
N TYR A 332 -5.32 4.01 10.23
CA TYR A 332 -6.56 4.15 9.45
C TYR A 332 -7.72 3.30 9.99
N PRO A 333 -7.52 2.02 10.36
CA PRO A 333 -8.59 1.24 10.98
C PRO A 333 -9.06 1.81 12.32
N ALA A 334 -8.16 2.38 13.14
CA ALA A 334 -8.55 3.02 14.40
C ALA A 334 -9.44 4.25 14.16
N VAL A 335 -9.05 5.12 13.21
CA VAL A 335 -9.86 6.28 12.82
C VAL A 335 -11.20 5.84 12.25
N ALA A 336 -11.22 4.82 11.40
CA ALA A 336 -12.44 4.27 10.82
C ALA A 336 -13.38 3.69 11.87
N LEU A 337 -12.87 3.00 12.88
CA LEU A 337 -13.67 2.48 14.01
C LEU A 337 -14.30 3.61 14.85
N VAL A 338 -13.51 4.64 15.19
CA VAL A 338 -14.03 5.81 15.93
C VAL A 338 -15.06 6.57 15.10
N PHE A 339 -14.81 6.73 13.81
CA PHE A 339 -15.74 7.33 12.86
C PHE A 339 -17.04 6.51 12.77
N GLY A 340 -16.92 5.19 12.66
CA GLY A 340 -18.06 4.27 12.62
C GLY A 340 -18.92 4.34 13.88
N ALA A 341 -18.31 4.35 15.06
CA ALA A 341 -19.02 4.51 16.33
C ALA A 341 -19.80 5.83 16.39
N TRP A 342 -19.16 6.93 15.98
CA TRP A 342 -19.80 8.24 15.88
C TRP A 342 -20.95 8.23 14.87
N TRP A 343 -20.70 7.68 13.65
CA TRP A 343 -21.69 7.65 12.58
C TRP A 343 -22.92 6.80 12.94
N GLY A 344 -22.72 5.69 13.66
CA GLY A 344 -23.82 4.88 14.20
C GLY A 344 -24.74 5.70 15.10
N LYS A 345 -24.18 6.46 16.04
CA LYS A 345 -24.94 7.35 16.95
C LYS A 345 -25.58 8.55 16.24
N LEU A 346 -24.92 9.06 15.22
CA LEU A 346 -25.46 10.11 14.35
C LEU A 346 -26.68 9.59 13.57
N SER A 347 -26.58 8.39 13.02
CA SER A 347 -27.65 7.76 12.22
C SER A 347 -28.86 7.31 13.07
N SER A 348 -28.65 6.96 14.35
CA SER A 348 -29.73 6.64 15.29
C SER A 348 -30.40 7.88 15.90
N GLY A 349 -29.87 9.08 15.69
CA GLY A 349 -30.35 10.31 16.28
C GLY A 349 -29.90 10.54 17.73
N GLU A 350 -29.05 9.66 18.28
CA GLU A 350 -28.51 9.81 19.64
C GLU A 350 -27.50 10.96 19.78
N PHE A 351 -27.02 11.46 18.67
CA PHE A 351 -26.05 12.56 18.62
C PHE A 351 -26.40 13.54 17.51
N SER A 352 -26.47 14.82 17.85
CA SER A 352 -26.87 15.87 16.91
C SER A 352 -26.00 17.13 17.02
N PRO A 353 -24.78 17.14 16.40
CA PRO A 353 -24.16 18.40 16.00
C PRO A 353 -24.51 18.69 14.55
N GLN A 354 -25.81 18.71 14.21
CA GLN A 354 -26.31 18.75 12.84
C GLN A 354 -25.61 19.79 11.95
N ARG A 355 -25.38 21.00 12.46
CA ARG A 355 -24.77 22.11 11.67
C ARG A 355 -23.36 21.78 11.20
N TRP A 356 -22.52 21.16 12.05
CA TRP A 356 -21.15 20.83 11.69
C TRP A 356 -21.08 19.66 10.70
N VAL A 357 -21.93 18.66 10.87
CA VAL A 357 -22.01 17.51 9.96
C VAL A 357 -22.59 17.94 8.62
N GLN A 358 -23.65 18.75 8.64
CA GLN A 358 -24.23 19.35 7.43
C GLN A 358 -23.21 20.21 6.71
N GLY A 359 -22.49 21.07 7.44
CA GLY A 359 -21.40 21.89 6.88
C GLY A 359 -20.32 21.04 6.20
N ALA A 360 -19.86 19.98 6.86
CA ALA A 360 -18.88 19.06 6.29
C ALA A 360 -19.41 18.35 5.02
N ALA A 361 -20.67 17.89 5.02
CA ALA A 361 -21.28 17.25 3.86
C ALA A 361 -21.47 18.24 2.68
N ILE A 362 -21.85 19.49 2.94
CA ILE A 362 -21.98 20.53 1.92
C ILE A 362 -20.60 20.90 1.37
N THR A 363 -19.58 21.03 2.23
CA THR A 363 -18.20 21.30 1.80
C THR A 363 -17.66 20.14 0.93
N ALA A 364 -17.91 18.89 1.33
CA ALA A 364 -17.57 17.73 0.50
C ALA A 364 -18.28 17.77 -0.85
N ALA A 365 -19.58 18.06 -0.86
CA ALA A 365 -20.38 18.20 -2.08
C ALA A 365 -19.80 19.30 -3.00
N ALA A 366 -19.46 20.46 -2.46
CA ALA A 366 -18.90 21.58 -3.22
C ALA A 366 -17.53 21.23 -3.82
N LEU A 367 -16.62 20.62 -3.04
CA LEU A 367 -15.29 20.22 -3.50
C LEU A 367 -15.38 19.14 -4.60
N LEU A 368 -16.23 18.13 -4.41
CA LEU A 368 -16.38 17.04 -5.38
C LEU A 368 -17.06 17.54 -6.68
N SER A 369 -18.02 18.47 -6.57
CA SER A 369 -18.60 19.16 -7.72
C SER A 369 -17.56 19.99 -8.45
N PHE A 370 -16.72 20.73 -7.74
CA PHE A 370 -15.63 21.50 -8.32
C PHE A 370 -14.66 20.62 -9.12
N VAL A 371 -14.23 19.49 -8.54
CA VAL A 371 -13.38 18.52 -9.25
C VAL A 371 -14.06 18.03 -10.53
N SER A 372 -15.35 17.67 -10.47
CA SER A 372 -16.12 17.25 -11.65
C SER A 372 -16.21 18.33 -12.71
N VAL A 373 -16.42 19.59 -12.31
CA VAL A 373 -16.45 20.73 -13.25
C VAL A 373 -15.10 20.90 -13.94
N VAL A 374 -13.99 20.82 -13.21
CA VAL A 374 -12.64 20.90 -13.78
C VAL A 374 -12.39 19.75 -14.78
N LEU A 375 -12.79 18.51 -14.44
CA LEU A 375 -12.66 17.36 -15.33
C LEU A 375 -13.51 17.53 -16.61
N ILE A 376 -14.76 17.99 -16.50
CA ILE A 376 -15.63 18.27 -17.63
C ILE A 376 -15.05 19.38 -18.51
N ALA A 377 -14.62 20.50 -17.92
CA ALA A 377 -14.05 21.63 -18.64
C ALA A 377 -12.81 21.20 -19.44
N GLN A 378 -11.94 20.37 -18.84
CA GLN A 378 -10.79 19.78 -19.54
C GLN A 378 -11.26 18.90 -20.71
N ALA A 379 -12.20 17.98 -20.48
CA ALA A 379 -12.72 17.08 -21.51
C ALA A 379 -13.43 17.83 -22.67
N LEU A 380 -13.95 19.05 -22.41
CA LEU A 380 -14.52 19.94 -23.42
C LEU A 380 -13.47 20.80 -24.16
N GLY A 381 -12.19 20.72 -23.74
CA GLY A 381 -11.08 21.43 -24.39
C GLY A 381 -10.79 22.83 -23.83
N TRP A 382 -11.34 23.21 -22.67
CA TRP A 382 -11.08 24.53 -22.05
C TRP A 382 -9.73 24.63 -21.33
N ASN A 383 -9.02 23.52 -21.19
CA ASN A 383 -7.68 23.40 -20.62
C ASN A 383 -7.46 24.08 -19.25
N PRO A 384 -8.34 23.87 -18.23
CA PRO A 384 -8.10 24.39 -16.89
C PRO A 384 -6.84 23.79 -16.25
N MET A 385 -6.42 22.56 -16.66
CA MET A 385 -5.20 21.91 -16.17
C MET A 385 -3.94 22.67 -16.58
N GLY A 386 -3.93 23.34 -17.73
CA GLY A 386 -2.83 24.22 -18.15
C GLY A 386 -2.60 25.39 -17.18
N PHE A 387 -3.68 25.98 -16.67
CA PHE A 387 -3.60 27.00 -15.62
C PHE A 387 -3.09 26.41 -14.31
N VAL A 388 -3.59 25.24 -13.88
CA VAL A 388 -3.17 24.56 -12.66
C VAL A 388 -1.68 24.21 -12.70
N GLN A 389 -1.17 23.73 -13.84
CA GLN A 389 0.26 23.38 -14.03
C GLN A 389 1.21 24.52 -13.69
N SER A 390 0.79 25.80 -13.88
CA SER A 390 1.64 26.98 -13.59
C SER A 390 2.03 27.07 -12.11
N PHE A 391 1.23 26.51 -11.19
CA PHE A 391 1.46 26.54 -9.74
C PHE A 391 2.33 25.40 -9.23
N PHE A 392 2.62 24.38 -10.08
CA PHE A 392 3.37 23.20 -9.68
C PHE A 392 4.86 23.30 -10.08
N ARG A 393 5.71 22.56 -9.37
CA ARG A 393 7.14 22.41 -9.70
C ARG A 393 7.31 21.72 -11.04
N SER A 394 8.41 21.98 -11.73
CA SER A 394 8.68 21.42 -13.07
C SER A 394 8.53 19.89 -13.14
N LYS A 395 8.98 19.16 -12.11
CA LYS A 395 8.86 17.71 -12.04
C LYS A 395 7.42 17.19 -11.96
N ASP A 396 6.50 17.99 -11.40
CA ASP A 396 5.10 17.59 -11.20
C ASP A 396 4.24 17.98 -12.42
N ARG A 397 4.71 18.95 -13.24
CA ARG A 397 4.02 19.42 -14.45
C ARG A 397 3.89 18.33 -15.51
N GLU A 398 4.91 17.49 -15.66
CA GLU A 398 4.88 16.37 -16.60
C GLU A 398 3.76 15.38 -16.28
N GLY A 399 3.63 14.99 -15.01
CA GLY A 399 2.53 14.13 -14.56
C GLY A 399 1.15 14.76 -14.80
N LEU A 400 1.01 16.07 -14.54
CA LEU A 400 -0.23 16.79 -14.80
C LEU A 400 -0.55 16.88 -16.31
N ALA A 401 0.46 17.00 -17.17
CA ALA A 401 0.28 16.98 -18.62
C ALA A 401 -0.20 15.60 -19.11
N LEU A 402 0.34 14.52 -18.56
CA LEU A 402 -0.10 13.14 -18.86
C LEU A 402 -1.55 12.91 -18.40
N ILE A 403 -1.93 13.40 -17.22
CA ILE A 403 -3.32 13.34 -16.73
C ILE A 403 -4.24 14.15 -17.65
N SER A 404 -3.85 15.36 -18.06
CA SER A 404 -4.61 16.19 -18.99
C SER A 404 -4.87 15.45 -20.31
N ALA A 405 -3.83 14.90 -20.92
CA ALA A 405 -3.95 14.10 -22.14
C ALA A 405 -4.83 12.85 -21.96
N ALA A 406 -4.78 12.20 -20.78
CA ALA A 406 -5.64 11.06 -20.48
C ALA A 406 -7.12 11.46 -20.38
N ILE A 407 -7.43 12.61 -19.78
CA ILE A 407 -8.79 13.16 -19.73
C ILE A 407 -9.33 13.39 -21.15
N ASP A 408 -8.51 14.01 -22.01
CA ASP A 408 -8.87 14.29 -23.40
C ASP A 408 -9.11 13.03 -24.23
N ARG A 409 -8.32 11.98 -23.96
CA ARG A 409 -8.45 10.67 -24.62
C ARG A 409 -9.64 9.85 -24.14
N HIS A 410 -10.00 9.93 -22.85
CA HIS A 410 -11.02 9.10 -22.20
C HIS A 410 -12.28 9.89 -21.82
N ARG A 411 -12.68 10.90 -22.65
CA ARG A 411 -13.85 11.75 -22.41
C ARG A 411 -15.12 11.03 -21.98
N PRO A 412 -15.51 9.86 -22.57
CA PRO A 412 -16.72 9.16 -22.14
C PRO A 412 -16.66 8.72 -20.67
N ALA A 413 -15.51 8.23 -20.20
CA ALA A 413 -15.34 7.83 -18.81
C ALA A 413 -15.40 9.03 -17.84
N ILE A 414 -14.84 10.18 -18.26
CA ILE A 414 -14.91 11.44 -17.51
C ILE A 414 -16.37 11.92 -17.39
N PHE A 415 -17.11 11.93 -18.49
CA PHE A 415 -18.53 12.34 -18.48
C PHE A 415 -19.38 11.39 -17.64
N LEU A 416 -19.15 10.06 -17.74
CA LEU A 416 -19.84 9.06 -16.92
C LEU A 416 -19.58 9.29 -15.42
N TYR A 417 -18.31 9.42 -15.03
CA TYR A 417 -17.94 9.72 -13.64
C TYR A 417 -18.57 11.00 -13.14
N SER A 418 -18.53 12.08 -13.96
CA SER A 418 -19.08 13.37 -13.59
C SER A 418 -20.61 13.33 -13.45
N ALA A 419 -21.29 12.60 -14.32
CA ALA A 419 -22.75 12.39 -14.23
C ALA A 419 -23.12 11.63 -12.95
N LEU A 420 -22.39 10.54 -12.64
CA LEU A 420 -22.56 9.81 -11.39
C LEU A 420 -22.30 10.71 -10.17
N THR A 421 -21.28 11.56 -10.22
CA THR A 421 -20.95 12.49 -9.15
C THR A 421 -22.06 13.53 -8.96
N VAL A 422 -22.62 14.11 -10.02
CA VAL A 422 -23.74 15.06 -9.92
C VAL A 422 -24.95 14.42 -9.24
N VAL A 423 -25.32 13.20 -9.65
CA VAL A 423 -26.43 12.47 -9.04
C VAL A 423 -26.14 12.17 -7.56
N ALA A 424 -24.94 11.68 -7.24
CA ALA A 424 -24.56 11.36 -5.86
C ALA A 424 -24.46 12.63 -4.99
N VAL A 425 -23.96 13.75 -5.50
CA VAL A 425 -23.94 15.05 -4.82
C VAL A 425 -25.37 15.53 -4.52
N PHE A 426 -26.30 15.38 -5.45
CA PHE A 426 -27.72 15.68 -5.19
C PHE A 426 -28.25 14.88 -3.99
N PHE A 427 -27.98 13.56 -3.96
CA PHE A 427 -28.39 12.72 -2.83
C PHE A 427 -27.65 13.09 -1.53
N LEU A 428 -26.38 13.46 -1.61
CA LEU A 428 -25.57 13.89 -0.45
C LEU A 428 -26.16 15.16 0.19
N VAL A 429 -26.45 16.19 -0.63
CA VAL A 429 -27.03 17.45 -0.16
C VAL A 429 -28.45 17.22 0.39
N ARG A 430 -29.29 16.44 -0.31
CA ARG A 430 -30.62 16.07 0.16
C ARG A 430 -30.56 15.30 1.48
N ALA A 431 -29.61 14.38 1.60
CA ALA A 431 -29.42 13.59 2.82
C ALA A 431 -28.96 14.47 3.99
N ALA A 432 -28.08 15.44 3.75
CA ALA A 432 -27.64 16.40 4.75
C ALA A 432 -28.80 17.27 5.26
N TRP A 433 -29.71 17.72 4.38
CA TRP A 433 -30.88 18.50 4.77
C TRP A 433 -31.95 17.67 5.51
N LYS A 434 -32.13 16.40 5.11
CA LYS A 434 -33.11 15.49 5.72
C LYS A 434 -32.55 14.69 6.90
N ASN A 435 -31.28 14.87 7.25
CA ASN A 435 -30.57 14.09 8.28
C ASN A 435 -30.58 12.57 8.03
N THR A 436 -30.59 12.15 6.77
CA THR A 436 -30.57 10.71 6.40
C THR A 436 -29.12 10.27 6.16
N TRP A 437 -28.33 10.18 7.23
CA TRP A 437 -26.88 10.04 7.19
C TRP A 437 -26.36 8.77 6.49
N ASN A 438 -27.11 7.67 6.53
CA ASN A 438 -26.76 6.46 5.78
C ASN A 438 -26.82 6.68 4.25
N GLN A 439 -27.71 7.54 3.78
CA GLN A 439 -27.74 7.94 2.36
C GLN A 439 -26.55 8.85 2.02
N ALA A 440 -26.15 9.74 2.93
CA ALA A 440 -24.94 10.55 2.77
C ALA A 440 -23.68 9.70 2.69
N LEU A 441 -23.55 8.68 3.58
CA LEU A 441 -22.45 7.72 3.54
C LEU A 441 -22.39 6.99 2.20
N ALA A 442 -23.52 6.48 1.72
CA ALA A 442 -23.62 5.78 0.45
C ALA A 442 -23.26 6.69 -0.74
N ALA A 443 -23.74 7.93 -0.75
CA ALA A 443 -23.43 8.88 -1.79
C ALA A 443 -21.94 9.20 -1.88
N LEU A 444 -21.28 9.45 -0.73
CA LEU A 444 -19.84 9.66 -0.66
C LEU A 444 -19.06 8.41 -1.10
N ALA A 445 -19.50 7.23 -0.68
CA ALA A 445 -18.88 5.96 -1.09
C ALA A 445 -18.92 5.76 -2.61
N VAL A 446 -20.07 6.05 -3.24
CA VAL A 446 -20.24 5.96 -4.72
C VAL A 446 -19.29 6.91 -5.45
N ILE A 447 -19.19 8.17 -4.98
CA ILE A 447 -18.30 9.16 -5.60
C ILE A 447 -16.84 8.70 -5.49
N MET A 448 -16.42 8.24 -4.30
CA MET A 448 -15.04 7.78 -4.09
C MET A 448 -14.74 6.49 -4.87
N ALA A 449 -15.68 5.56 -4.92
CA ALA A 449 -15.53 4.35 -5.73
C ALA A 449 -15.37 4.69 -7.22
N GLY A 450 -16.21 5.57 -7.73
CA GLY A 450 -16.10 6.08 -9.11
C GLY A 450 -14.76 6.77 -9.38
N PHE A 451 -14.28 7.60 -8.44
CA PHE A 451 -12.98 8.28 -8.55
C PHE A 451 -11.83 7.27 -8.57
N PHE A 452 -11.83 6.26 -7.69
CA PHE A 452 -10.77 5.24 -7.68
C PHE A 452 -10.81 4.34 -8.92
N CYS A 453 -12.00 4.01 -9.42
CA CYS A 453 -12.12 3.32 -10.70
C CYS A 453 -11.55 4.17 -11.86
N LEU A 454 -11.82 5.48 -11.87
CA LEU A 454 -11.26 6.41 -12.85
C LEU A 454 -9.73 6.50 -12.71
N ALA A 455 -9.24 6.65 -11.48
CA ALA A 455 -7.81 6.70 -11.21
C ALA A 455 -7.09 5.42 -11.67
N GLN A 456 -7.64 4.26 -11.37
CA GLN A 456 -7.03 2.97 -11.70
C GLN A 456 -7.03 2.66 -13.20
N ASN A 457 -8.08 3.08 -13.93
CA ASN A 457 -8.24 2.69 -15.34
C ASN A 457 -7.88 3.81 -16.34
N VAL A 458 -7.75 5.06 -15.89
CA VAL A 458 -7.44 6.20 -16.76
C VAL A 458 -6.15 6.89 -16.33
N PHE A 459 -6.04 7.33 -15.08
CA PHE A 459 -4.92 8.17 -14.67
C PHE A 459 -3.64 7.37 -14.41
N HIS A 460 -3.70 6.25 -13.69
CA HIS A 460 -2.52 5.43 -13.42
C HIS A 460 -1.92 4.83 -14.69
N PRO A 461 -2.68 4.26 -15.65
CA PRO A 461 -2.11 3.80 -16.92
C PRO A 461 -1.45 4.93 -17.71
N ALA A 462 -2.04 6.13 -17.72
CA ALA A 462 -1.45 7.28 -18.42
C ALA A 462 -0.14 7.74 -17.77
N LEU A 463 -0.08 7.81 -16.44
CA LEU A 463 1.15 8.13 -15.72
C LEU A 463 2.22 7.05 -15.91
N ALA A 464 1.80 5.78 -15.93
CA ALA A 464 2.71 4.65 -16.08
C ALA A 464 3.27 4.49 -17.50
N ALA A 465 2.57 4.98 -18.53
CA ALA A 465 2.96 4.79 -19.93
C ALA A 465 4.35 5.33 -20.25
N ALA A 466 4.75 6.45 -19.63
CA ALA A 466 6.09 7.01 -19.79
C ALA A 466 7.23 6.16 -19.21
N TYR A 467 6.89 5.18 -18.35
CA TYR A 467 7.82 4.33 -17.61
C TYR A 467 7.63 2.84 -17.92
N ASP A 468 6.82 2.50 -18.93
CA ASP A 468 6.51 1.11 -19.29
C ASP A 468 7.60 0.52 -20.19
N PHE A 469 8.46 -0.29 -19.60
CA PHE A 469 9.51 -1.02 -20.32
C PHE A 469 9.04 -2.31 -21.00
N LYS A 470 7.80 -2.77 -20.81
CA LYS A 470 7.30 -4.02 -21.40
C LYS A 470 7.41 -4.07 -22.93
N PRO A 471 6.97 -3.02 -23.68
CA PRO A 471 7.06 -3.05 -25.13
C PRO A 471 8.52 -3.15 -25.62
N PHE A 472 9.43 -2.44 -24.98
CA PHE A 472 10.86 -2.51 -25.29
C PHE A 472 11.44 -3.89 -25.01
N MET A 473 11.13 -4.48 -23.83
CA MET A 473 11.64 -5.82 -23.49
C MET A 473 11.09 -6.91 -24.39
N ALA A 474 9.83 -6.80 -24.83
CA ALA A 474 9.25 -7.73 -25.81
C ALA A 474 9.97 -7.66 -27.17
N ARG A 475 10.32 -6.44 -27.64
CA ARG A 475 11.12 -6.29 -28.88
C ARG A 475 12.55 -6.79 -28.67
N ALA A 476 13.15 -6.52 -27.52
CA ALA A 476 14.50 -6.99 -27.18
C ALA A 476 14.56 -8.53 -27.19
N GLN A 477 13.56 -9.20 -26.63
CA GLN A 477 13.46 -10.67 -26.62
C GLN A 477 13.46 -11.28 -28.04
N GLN A 478 12.87 -10.59 -29.01
CA GLN A 478 12.87 -11.04 -30.41
C GLN A 478 14.23 -10.86 -31.10
N LYS A 479 15.06 -9.93 -30.61
CA LYS A 479 16.36 -9.57 -31.19
C LYS A 479 17.55 -10.28 -30.53
N VAL A 480 17.38 -10.76 -29.31
CA VAL A 480 18.42 -11.47 -28.54
C VAL A 480 18.15 -12.98 -28.67
N PRO A 481 19.09 -13.77 -29.22
CA PRO A 481 18.95 -15.23 -29.25
C PRO A 481 18.79 -15.80 -27.83
N PRO A 482 18.00 -16.88 -27.64
CA PRO A 482 17.71 -17.45 -26.31
C PRO A 482 18.94 -17.82 -25.47
N ASP A 483 20.00 -18.28 -26.13
CA ASP A 483 21.24 -18.72 -25.48
C ASP A 483 22.33 -17.65 -25.44
N ALA A 484 22.06 -16.44 -25.97
CA ALA A 484 23.04 -15.39 -26.02
C ALA A 484 23.17 -14.68 -24.67
N PRO A 485 24.39 -14.43 -24.18
CA PRO A 485 24.60 -13.67 -22.97
C PRO A 485 24.02 -12.26 -23.06
N LEU A 486 23.22 -11.87 -22.09
CA LEU A 486 22.67 -10.53 -21.92
C LEU A 486 23.13 -9.97 -20.58
N ILE A 487 23.60 -8.73 -20.54
CA ILE A 487 24.04 -8.05 -19.32
C ILE A 487 23.41 -6.67 -19.17
N PHE A 488 23.41 -6.13 -17.94
CA PHE A 488 23.25 -4.69 -17.69
C PHE A 488 24.63 -4.04 -17.57
N TYR A 489 24.84 -2.97 -18.32
CA TYR A 489 26.04 -2.14 -18.22
C TYR A 489 25.71 -0.84 -17.45
N GLY A 490 26.52 -0.56 -16.40
CA GLY A 490 26.36 0.67 -15.61
C GLY A 490 25.22 0.65 -14.58
N GLY A 491 24.87 -0.53 -14.08
CA GLY A 491 23.83 -0.72 -13.07
C GLY A 491 22.41 -0.80 -13.65
N ALA A 492 21.56 -1.61 -13.04
CA ALA A 492 20.18 -1.78 -13.47
C ALA A 492 19.23 -0.96 -12.61
N ASN A 493 18.49 -0.03 -13.22
CA ASN A 493 17.31 0.55 -12.59
C ASN A 493 16.31 -0.53 -12.20
N LYS A 494 15.62 -0.36 -11.05
CA LYS A 494 14.76 -1.38 -10.45
C LYS A 494 13.62 -1.85 -11.37
N ALA A 495 12.98 -0.93 -12.11
CA ALA A 495 11.89 -1.27 -13.02
C ALA A 495 12.38 -2.06 -14.26
N PRO A 496 13.40 -1.61 -15.01
CA PRO A 496 13.98 -2.43 -16.07
C PRO A 496 14.46 -3.80 -15.58
N ALA A 497 15.11 -3.88 -14.41
CA ALA A 497 15.59 -5.14 -13.86
C ALA A 497 14.44 -6.13 -13.60
N PHE A 498 13.30 -5.65 -13.13
CA PHE A 498 12.10 -6.48 -12.96
C PHE A 498 11.61 -7.05 -14.29
N TYR A 499 11.49 -6.21 -15.32
CA TYR A 499 11.03 -6.67 -16.63
C TYR A 499 12.04 -7.57 -17.35
N VAL A 500 13.33 -7.34 -17.17
CA VAL A 500 14.34 -8.29 -17.68
C VAL A 500 14.12 -9.69 -17.12
N ARG A 501 13.80 -9.83 -15.84
CA ARG A 501 13.51 -11.14 -15.24
C ARG A 501 12.27 -11.82 -15.86
N ILE A 502 11.26 -11.05 -16.26
CA ILE A 502 10.07 -11.59 -16.94
C ILE A 502 10.38 -12.07 -18.36
N TYR A 503 11.11 -11.28 -19.15
CA TYR A 503 11.35 -11.56 -20.55
C TYR A 503 12.59 -12.43 -20.78
N PHE A 504 13.54 -12.41 -19.86
CA PHE A 504 14.80 -13.15 -19.90
C PHE A 504 15.02 -13.88 -18.56
N PRO A 505 14.28 -14.96 -18.28
CA PRO A 505 14.33 -15.63 -16.96
C PRO A 505 15.72 -16.18 -16.61
N ASN A 506 16.50 -16.57 -17.60
CA ASN A 506 17.89 -17.05 -17.44
C ASN A 506 18.94 -15.94 -17.34
N PHE A 507 18.52 -14.67 -17.27
CA PHE A 507 19.43 -13.53 -17.16
C PHE A 507 20.31 -13.63 -15.92
N GLN A 508 21.63 -13.54 -16.10
CA GLN A 508 22.63 -13.50 -15.03
C GLN A 508 23.18 -12.08 -14.89
N GLN A 509 23.02 -11.49 -13.72
CA GLN A 509 23.47 -10.13 -13.44
C GLN A 509 24.99 -10.00 -13.35
N ARG A 510 25.68 -11.09 -13.04
CA ARG A 510 27.15 -11.19 -12.98
C ARG A 510 27.61 -12.36 -13.84
N PRO A 511 27.65 -12.21 -15.14
CA PRO A 511 28.33 -13.20 -15.97
C PRO A 511 29.82 -13.14 -15.66
N GLY A 512 30.47 -14.29 -15.69
CA GLY A 512 31.92 -14.37 -15.64
C GLY A 512 32.57 -13.63 -16.85
N LYS A 513 33.82 -13.90 -17.17
CA LYS A 513 34.46 -13.32 -18.36
C LYS A 513 33.62 -13.62 -19.61
N LEU A 514 33.02 -12.57 -20.18
CA LEU A 514 32.20 -12.66 -21.37
C LEU A 514 33.10 -12.58 -22.60
N ALA A 515 32.98 -13.58 -23.46
CA ALA A 515 33.56 -13.52 -24.80
C ALA A 515 32.50 -13.02 -25.81
N PRO A 516 32.80 -12.08 -26.68
CA PRO A 516 31.90 -11.67 -27.76
C PRO A 516 31.55 -12.85 -28.69
N PRO A 517 30.35 -12.88 -29.29
CA PRO A 517 29.33 -11.83 -29.20
C PRO A 517 28.42 -11.99 -27.99
N PHE A 518 28.08 -10.87 -27.35
CA PHE A 518 27.06 -10.80 -26.30
C PHE A 518 26.17 -9.56 -26.47
N TYR A 519 25.08 -9.49 -25.66
CA TYR A 519 24.14 -8.38 -25.71
C TYR A 519 24.19 -7.58 -24.40
N MET A 520 23.91 -6.28 -24.50
CA MET A 520 24.03 -5.35 -23.40
C MET A 520 22.80 -4.44 -23.34
N LEU A 521 22.19 -4.32 -22.16
CA LEU A 521 21.24 -3.26 -21.83
C LEU A 521 22.00 -2.14 -21.15
N ILE A 522 21.91 -0.93 -21.67
CA ILE A 522 22.70 0.23 -21.22
C ILE A 522 21.82 1.48 -21.16
N SER A 523 21.95 2.27 -20.09
CA SER A 523 21.28 3.57 -19.97
C SER A 523 21.93 4.62 -20.87
N GLU A 524 21.18 5.68 -21.20
CA GLU A 524 21.57 6.72 -22.17
C GLU A 524 22.92 7.39 -21.87
N ASN A 525 23.14 7.80 -20.61
CA ASN A 525 24.38 8.51 -20.27
C ASN A 525 25.66 7.68 -20.46
N PRO A 526 25.74 6.43 -19.96
CA PRO A 526 26.90 5.60 -20.25
C PRO A 526 26.97 5.13 -21.73
N TRP A 527 25.85 5.15 -22.48
CA TRP A 527 25.83 4.80 -23.89
C TRP A 527 26.42 5.88 -24.79
N LYS A 528 26.12 7.16 -24.53
CA LYS A 528 26.58 8.30 -25.36
C LYS A 528 28.07 8.27 -25.72
N PRO A 529 29.02 8.04 -24.81
CA PRO A 529 30.45 7.99 -25.13
C PRO A 529 30.88 6.72 -25.89
N LEU A 530 30.02 5.71 -25.93
CA LEU A 530 30.27 4.43 -26.61
C LEU A 530 29.66 4.38 -28.02
N GLN A 531 28.78 5.30 -28.38
CA GLN A 531 28.15 5.36 -29.70
C GLN A 531 29.18 5.54 -30.81
N GLY A 532 29.06 4.71 -31.85
CA GLY A 532 29.95 4.75 -33.00
C GLY A 532 31.28 4.04 -32.81
N LYS A 533 31.57 3.45 -31.66
CA LYS A 533 32.76 2.62 -31.47
C LYS A 533 32.68 1.30 -32.24
N THR A 534 33.83 0.83 -32.71
CA THR A 534 33.95 -0.43 -33.46
C THR A 534 33.49 -1.61 -32.60
N GLY A 535 32.72 -2.54 -33.18
CA GLY A 535 32.23 -3.73 -32.47
C GLY A 535 30.98 -3.53 -31.65
N LEU A 536 30.42 -2.31 -31.56
CA LEU A 536 29.15 -2.00 -30.85
C LEU A 536 28.06 -1.63 -31.87
N ALA A 537 26.96 -2.34 -31.84
CA ALA A 537 25.80 -2.06 -32.69
C ALA A 537 24.53 -1.85 -31.85
N GLU A 538 23.95 -0.65 -31.94
CA GLU A 538 22.63 -0.36 -31.36
C GLU A 538 21.56 -1.14 -32.14
N LEU A 539 20.76 -1.95 -31.41
CA LEU A 539 19.69 -2.76 -32.00
C LEU A 539 18.31 -2.17 -31.74
N ASP A 540 18.11 -1.54 -30.57
CA ASP A 540 16.82 -0.96 -30.16
C ASP A 540 17.03 0.06 -29.03
N ALA A 541 16.05 0.96 -28.88
CA ALA A 541 16.00 1.89 -27.78
C ALA A 541 14.60 1.93 -27.16
N SER A 542 14.53 2.10 -25.83
CA SER A 542 13.25 2.22 -25.15
C SER A 542 12.58 3.57 -25.44
N GLU A 543 11.26 3.58 -25.53
CA GLU A 543 10.45 4.80 -25.48
C GLU A 543 10.29 5.26 -24.02
N ALA A 544 10.23 4.29 -23.11
CA ALA A 544 10.17 4.51 -21.67
C ALA A 544 11.48 5.05 -21.12
N ILE A 545 11.37 5.85 -20.08
CA ILE A 545 12.49 6.39 -19.30
C ILE A 545 12.49 5.82 -17.89
N GLY A 546 13.66 5.66 -17.29
CA GLY A 546 13.78 5.29 -15.89
C GLY A 546 13.22 6.39 -14.99
N ILE A 547 12.41 6.03 -13.99
CA ILE A 547 11.74 7.00 -13.11
C ILE A 547 12.74 7.90 -12.34
N ASP A 548 13.91 7.35 -12.00
CA ASP A 548 14.97 8.05 -11.27
C ASP A 548 15.97 8.72 -12.20
N SER A 549 16.49 7.92 -13.14
CA SER A 549 17.53 8.36 -14.05
C SER A 549 17.05 9.34 -15.11
N ARG A 550 15.73 9.36 -15.42
CA ARG A 550 15.15 10.05 -16.56
C ARG A 550 15.83 9.70 -17.89
N GLN A 551 16.42 8.51 -17.96
CA GLN A 551 17.17 8.04 -19.10
C GLN A 551 16.44 6.90 -19.82
N ARG A 552 16.60 6.86 -21.13
CA ARG A 552 16.19 5.74 -21.98
C ARG A 552 17.14 4.55 -21.77
N LEU A 553 16.69 3.38 -22.15
CA LEU A 553 17.48 2.15 -22.15
C LEU A 553 17.73 1.72 -23.61
N PHE A 554 18.94 1.29 -23.90
CA PHE A 554 19.36 0.83 -25.21
C PHE A 554 19.73 -0.65 -25.17
N LEU A 555 19.38 -1.38 -26.24
CA LEU A 555 19.86 -2.73 -26.49
C LEU A 555 21.00 -2.66 -27.49
N VAL A 556 22.16 -3.13 -27.09
CA VAL A 556 23.39 -3.08 -27.89
C VAL A 556 23.95 -4.48 -28.06
N LYS A 557 24.32 -4.85 -29.29
CA LYS A 557 25.10 -6.05 -29.57
C LYS A 557 26.60 -5.71 -29.51
N VAL A 558 27.35 -6.49 -28.76
CA VAL A 558 28.78 -6.39 -28.61
C VAL A 558 29.43 -7.50 -29.42
N SER A 559 30.08 -7.16 -30.54
CA SER A 559 30.79 -8.08 -31.41
C SER A 559 32.29 -8.10 -31.13
N ASP A 560 32.82 -7.01 -30.54
CA ASP A 560 34.19 -6.88 -30.07
C ASP A 560 34.18 -6.10 -28.74
N ALA A 561 34.90 -6.60 -27.75
CA ALA A 561 34.95 -6.00 -26.41
C ALA A 561 36.29 -5.27 -26.15
N ALA A 562 37.17 -5.11 -27.14
CA ALA A 562 38.50 -4.52 -26.96
C ALA A 562 38.47 -3.08 -26.39
N GLU A 563 37.40 -2.33 -26.67
CA GLU A 563 37.22 -0.95 -26.20
C GLU A 563 36.25 -0.83 -24.99
N LEU A 564 35.72 -1.96 -24.48
CA LEU A 564 34.80 -1.99 -23.37
C LEU A 564 35.55 -2.32 -22.07
N HIS A 565 35.75 -1.33 -21.21
CA HIS A 565 36.08 -1.57 -19.80
C HIS A 565 34.83 -2.05 -19.07
N LEU A 566 34.62 -3.36 -19.09
CA LEU A 566 33.58 -3.96 -18.25
C LEU A 566 34.05 -3.85 -16.79
N PRO A 567 33.30 -3.20 -15.91
CA PRO A 567 33.63 -3.18 -14.48
C PRO A 567 33.65 -4.62 -13.97
N GLU A 568 34.72 -5.03 -13.28
CA GLU A 568 34.84 -6.37 -12.67
C GLU A 568 33.77 -6.65 -11.63
N THR A 569 33.15 -5.60 -11.08
CA THR A 569 31.98 -5.66 -10.19
C THR A 569 30.86 -4.83 -10.82
N ALA A 570 29.69 -5.44 -11.02
CA ALA A 570 28.49 -4.62 -11.21
C ALA A 570 28.36 -3.71 -9.99
N ASP A 571 28.28 -2.38 -10.21
CA ASP A 571 27.96 -1.47 -9.13
C ASP A 571 26.68 -1.97 -8.46
N PRO A 572 26.65 -2.06 -7.12
CA PRO A 572 25.43 -2.40 -6.44
C PRO A 572 24.34 -1.44 -6.91
N VAL A 573 23.14 -1.97 -7.12
CA VAL A 573 21.97 -1.14 -7.42
C VAL A 573 21.97 -0.03 -6.38
N ASP A 574 22.23 1.20 -6.82
CA ASP A 574 22.52 2.34 -5.95
C ASP A 574 21.41 2.51 -4.91
N GLU A 575 21.70 2.15 -3.65
CA GLU A 575 20.80 2.35 -2.52
C GLU A 575 20.90 3.77 -1.95
N GLY A 576 21.91 4.55 -2.39
CA GLY A 576 22.21 5.89 -1.89
C GLY A 576 21.31 6.99 -2.45
N ALA A 577 20.57 6.75 -3.52
CA ALA A 577 19.65 7.72 -4.13
C ALA A 577 18.18 7.46 -3.74
N GLU A 578 17.91 7.21 -2.47
CA GLU A 578 16.54 7.30 -1.91
C GLU A 578 16.24 8.75 -1.51
N GLU A 579 16.18 9.68 -2.46
CA GLU A 579 15.55 10.99 -2.28
C GLU A 579 14.10 11.00 -2.77
#